data_c2255952352efdb0b0dfb338da4416fd
#
_entry.id   c2255952352efdb0b0dfb338da4416fd
#
_cell.length_a   1.000
_cell.length_b   1.000
_cell.length_c   1.000
_cell.angle_alpha   90.00
_cell.angle_beta   90.00
_cell.angle_gamma   90.00
#
_symmetry.space_group_name_H-M   'P 1'
#
loop_
_entity.id
_entity.type
_entity.pdbx_description
1 polymer ?
#
loop_
_entity_poly.entity_id
_entity_poly.type
_entity_poly.pdbx_seq_one_letter_code
_entity_poly.pdbx_strand_id
1 'polypeptide(L)'
;MKNKLIYILFISFLFTQDEIGVGLNTQDLINYLKSNYTTSSTLSYNSARDVMYGEIYNVNGQVSCFYTNFTVQNVPTSNPRPVVHAGGLNCEHLWPQSLGASSGNPKSDMHHLKPCKENVNSYRSNNPYGEIVDSQTDNWLWLNYNLSNIPNNNIEEFSESTNYLFEPREDVKGDVARSIFYFYTIYSNVADDIFFHQQKDILYQWHLNDPVTTSEINKTWLIAEYQNNIPNPFIVDTSLIYRLSLIHI
;
A
#
# COMPACT_ATOMS: atom_id res chain seq x y z
N MET A 1 -32.65 -11.84 -46.66
CA MET A 1 -31.80 -10.99 -45.82
C MET A 1 -30.78 -11.88 -45.11
N LYS A 2 -29.49 -11.74 -45.43
CA LYS A 2 -28.43 -12.58 -44.87
C LYS A 2 -27.87 -11.83 -43.63
N ASN A 3 -28.13 -12.42 -42.44
CA ASN A 3 -27.54 -11.93 -41.18
C ASN A 3 -26.03 -12.20 -41.20
N LYS A 4 -25.22 -11.13 -41.22
CA LYS A 4 -23.77 -11.22 -40.99
C LYS A 4 -23.55 -11.25 -39.46
N LEU A 5 -23.08 -12.36 -38.94
CA LEU A 5 -22.63 -12.52 -37.59
C LEU A 5 -21.23 -11.81 -37.52
N ILE A 6 -21.13 -10.70 -36.75
CA ILE A 6 -19.88 -10.04 -36.46
C ILE A 6 -19.28 -10.71 -35.24
N TYR A 7 -18.21 -11.49 -35.42
CA TYR A 7 -17.39 -11.98 -34.31
C TYR A 7 -16.47 -10.85 -33.83
N ILE A 8 -16.73 -10.34 -32.63
CA ILE A 8 -15.81 -9.42 -31.96
C ILE A 8 -14.78 -10.29 -31.28
N LEU A 9 -13.57 -10.28 -31.82
CA LEU A 9 -12.41 -10.96 -31.22
C LEU A 9 -11.93 -10.09 -30.05
N PHE A 10 -12.19 -10.50 -28.82
CA PHE A 10 -11.55 -9.94 -27.64
C PHE A 10 -10.10 -10.41 -27.62
N ILE A 11 -9.17 -9.55 -28.05
CA ILE A 11 -7.75 -9.75 -27.81
C ILE A 11 -7.48 -9.27 -26.40
N SER A 12 -7.44 -10.22 -25.44
CA SER A 12 -6.86 -9.96 -24.14
C SER A 12 -5.35 -9.75 -24.34
N PHE A 13 -4.88 -8.53 -24.17
CA PHE A 13 -3.47 -8.28 -24.00
C PHE A 13 -3.06 -8.88 -22.66
N LEU A 14 -2.49 -10.07 -22.69
CA LEU A 14 -1.70 -10.60 -21.59
C LEU A 14 -0.46 -9.72 -21.52
N PHE A 15 -0.42 -8.77 -20.60
CA PHE A 15 0.84 -8.19 -20.16
C PHE A 15 1.64 -9.33 -19.53
N THR A 16 2.62 -9.85 -20.25
CA THR A 16 3.62 -10.71 -19.63
C THR A 16 4.38 -9.82 -18.65
N GLN A 17 4.11 -9.96 -17.37
CA GLN A 17 4.97 -9.40 -16.33
C GLN A 17 6.34 -10.04 -16.48
N ASP A 18 7.39 -9.21 -16.61
CA ASP A 18 8.75 -9.71 -16.62
C ASP A 18 9.07 -10.32 -15.24
N GLU A 19 9.38 -11.60 -15.22
CA GLU A 19 9.71 -12.31 -13.98
C GLU A 19 11.04 -11.80 -13.43
N ILE A 20 11.02 -11.25 -12.22
CA ILE A 20 12.20 -10.73 -11.53
C ILE A 20 13.00 -11.89 -10.94
N GLY A 21 14.32 -11.94 -11.19
CA GLY A 21 15.19 -12.99 -10.64
C GLY A 21 14.78 -14.40 -11.11
N VAL A 22 14.65 -14.58 -12.42
CA VAL A 22 14.28 -15.85 -13.06
C VAL A 22 15.12 -17.00 -12.53
N GLY A 23 14.46 -18.08 -12.12
CA GLY A 23 15.10 -19.29 -11.61
C GLY A 23 15.66 -19.20 -10.18
N LEU A 24 15.58 -18.02 -9.54
CA LEU A 24 15.92 -17.84 -8.12
C LEU A 24 14.73 -18.15 -7.23
N ASN A 25 14.99 -18.75 -6.08
CA ASN A 25 13.98 -19.03 -5.06
C ASN A 25 14.51 -18.70 -3.66
N THR A 26 13.60 -18.52 -2.71
CA THR A 26 13.87 -18.36 -1.27
C THR A 26 15.02 -17.38 -1.00
N GLN A 27 16.10 -17.81 -0.35
CA GLN A 27 17.19 -16.94 0.11
C GLN A 27 17.95 -16.25 -1.04
N ASP A 28 18.15 -16.94 -2.16
CA ASP A 28 18.84 -16.35 -3.32
C ASP A 28 18.00 -15.23 -3.93
N LEU A 29 16.69 -15.41 -3.99
CA LEU A 29 15.77 -14.38 -4.46
C LEU A 29 15.72 -13.20 -3.49
N ILE A 30 15.69 -13.43 -2.17
CA ILE A 30 15.78 -12.36 -1.16
C ILE A 30 17.06 -11.56 -1.35
N ASN A 31 18.21 -12.24 -1.48
CA ASN A 31 19.50 -11.59 -1.68
C ASN A 31 19.52 -10.76 -2.98
N TYR A 32 18.95 -11.30 -4.05
CA TYR A 32 18.81 -10.61 -5.32
C TYR A 32 17.95 -9.35 -5.18
N LEU A 33 16.79 -9.44 -4.53
CA LEU A 33 15.89 -8.30 -4.31
C LEU A 33 16.56 -7.23 -3.46
N LYS A 34 17.22 -7.59 -2.38
CA LYS A 34 17.97 -6.64 -1.54
C LYS A 34 19.08 -5.95 -2.31
N SER A 35 19.79 -6.65 -3.18
CA SER A 35 20.89 -6.07 -3.96
C SER A 35 20.42 -5.15 -5.08
N ASN A 36 19.25 -5.40 -5.68
CA ASN A 36 18.77 -4.71 -6.87
C ASN A 36 17.59 -3.74 -6.60
N TYR A 37 16.86 -3.93 -5.50
CA TYR A 37 15.65 -3.16 -5.18
C TYR A 37 15.73 -2.39 -3.86
N THR A 38 16.90 -2.35 -3.20
CA THR A 38 17.11 -1.42 -2.09
C THR A 38 17.58 -0.07 -2.65
N THR A 39 16.79 0.98 -2.40
CA THR A 39 17.23 2.33 -2.76
C THR A 39 18.45 2.74 -1.94
N SER A 40 19.47 3.30 -2.60
CA SER A 40 20.66 3.82 -1.91
C SER A 40 20.39 5.11 -1.14
N SER A 41 19.36 5.85 -1.55
CA SER A 41 18.94 7.10 -0.91
C SER A 41 17.46 7.37 -1.12
N THR A 42 16.83 7.96 -0.11
CA THR A 42 15.49 8.54 -0.18
C THR A 42 15.58 10.06 -0.02
N LEU A 43 14.51 10.75 -0.36
CA LEU A 43 14.35 12.16 0.01
C LEU A 43 14.34 12.32 1.54
N SER A 44 14.56 13.55 2.03
CA SER A 44 14.22 13.85 3.42
C SER A 44 12.76 13.56 3.69
N TYR A 45 12.38 13.17 4.91
CA TYR A 45 11.00 12.85 5.25
C TYR A 45 10.02 13.98 4.90
N ASN A 46 10.43 15.23 5.05
CA ASN A 46 9.60 16.37 4.65
C ASN A 46 9.41 16.44 3.14
N SER A 47 10.50 16.29 2.36
CA SER A 47 10.45 16.31 0.91
C SER A 47 9.69 15.11 0.34
N ALA A 48 9.85 13.92 0.92
CA ALA A 48 9.09 12.74 0.53
C ALA A 48 7.57 12.95 0.70
N ARG A 49 7.16 13.59 1.80
CA ARG A 49 5.75 13.95 2.01
C ARG A 49 5.26 15.03 1.03
N ASP A 50 6.10 16.00 0.67
CA ASP A 50 5.73 17.00 -0.34
C ASP A 50 5.51 16.36 -1.71
N VAL A 51 6.40 15.46 -2.14
CA VAL A 51 6.22 14.69 -3.37
C VAL A 51 4.99 13.80 -3.29
N MET A 52 4.82 13.07 -2.19
CA MET A 52 3.67 12.18 -1.98
C MET A 52 2.34 12.94 -2.13
N TYR A 53 2.19 14.10 -1.48
CA TYR A 53 0.94 14.87 -1.53
C TYR A 53 0.82 15.76 -2.77
N GLY A 54 1.92 16.23 -3.34
CA GLY A 54 1.90 17.14 -4.48
C GLY A 54 1.81 16.45 -5.83
N GLU A 55 2.31 15.21 -5.91
CA GLU A 55 2.49 14.51 -7.20
C GLU A 55 1.90 13.09 -7.17
N ILE A 56 2.36 12.21 -6.27
CA ILE A 56 2.03 10.77 -6.32
C ILE A 56 0.54 10.51 -6.05
N TYR A 57 -0.04 11.20 -5.05
CA TYR A 57 -1.43 11.05 -4.65
C TYR A 57 -2.31 12.25 -5.00
N ASN A 58 -1.76 13.24 -5.71
CA ASN A 58 -2.50 14.40 -6.18
C ASN A 58 -3.20 14.09 -7.51
N VAL A 59 -4.51 14.04 -7.48
CA VAL A 59 -5.32 13.89 -8.69
C VAL A 59 -6.11 15.20 -8.91
N ASN A 60 -5.66 16.03 -9.83
CA ASN A 60 -6.32 17.30 -10.16
C ASN A 60 -6.54 18.23 -8.92
N GLY A 61 -5.56 18.32 -8.05
CA GLY A 61 -5.66 19.13 -6.83
C GLY A 61 -6.42 18.45 -5.69
N GLN A 62 -6.61 17.15 -5.77
CA GLN A 62 -7.30 16.35 -4.76
C GLN A 62 -6.35 15.30 -4.17
N VAL A 63 -6.31 15.20 -2.84
CA VAL A 63 -5.58 14.14 -2.13
C VAL A 63 -6.55 13.40 -1.23
N SER A 64 -6.68 12.10 -1.44
CA SER A 64 -7.59 11.24 -0.69
C SER A 64 -6.87 10.41 0.37
N CYS A 65 -7.52 10.23 1.51
CA CYS A 65 -7.10 9.29 2.53
C CYS A 65 -7.12 7.87 1.96
N PHE A 66 -6.03 7.16 2.13
CA PHE A 66 -5.86 5.80 1.63
C PHE A 66 -6.90 4.82 2.19
N TYR A 67 -7.20 4.93 3.47
CA TYR A 67 -8.13 4.00 4.14
C TYR A 67 -9.60 4.37 4.02
N THR A 68 -9.95 5.64 3.75
CA THR A 68 -11.36 6.07 3.89
C THR A 68 -11.93 6.83 2.71
N ASN A 69 -11.14 7.06 1.66
CA ASN A 69 -11.52 7.90 0.51
C ASN A 69 -11.90 9.36 0.89
N PHE A 70 -11.74 9.78 2.14
CA PHE A 70 -11.89 11.19 2.51
C PHE A 70 -10.90 12.05 1.75
N THR A 71 -11.36 13.12 1.11
CA THR A 71 -10.58 13.88 0.15
C THR A 71 -10.42 15.35 0.56
N VAL A 72 -9.18 15.83 0.57
CA VAL A 72 -8.83 17.24 0.68
C VAL A 72 -8.72 17.84 -0.72
N GLN A 73 -9.37 18.99 -0.92
CA GLN A 73 -9.45 19.70 -2.18
C GLN A 73 -8.44 20.85 -2.27
N ASN A 74 -8.16 21.31 -3.49
CA ASN A 74 -7.30 22.45 -3.77
C ASN A 74 -5.87 22.29 -3.23
N VAL A 75 -5.35 21.07 -3.24
CA VAL A 75 -3.99 20.77 -2.83
C VAL A 75 -3.03 21.18 -3.96
N PRO A 76 -2.11 22.12 -3.72
CA PRO A 76 -1.14 22.53 -4.73
C PRO A 76 -0.06 21.46 -4.92
N THR A 77 0.58 21.44 -6.10
CA THR A 77 1.73 20.57 -6.37
C THR A 77 2.99 21.04 -5.64
N SER A 78 3.13 22.34 -5.43
CA SER A 78 4.25 22.94 -4.68
C SER A 78 3.83 23.27 -3.24
N ASN A 79 4.62 22.82 -2.26
CA ASN A 79 4.35 23.00 -0.84
C ASN A 79 2.94 22.53 -0.39
N PRO A 80 2.54 21.28 -0.68
CA PRO A 80 1.18 20.77 -0.45
C PRO A 80 0.86 20.58 1.04
N ARG A 81 1.87 20.29 1.89
CA ARG A 81 1.67 19.89 3.31
C ARG A 81 0.79 20.83 4.12
N PRO A 82 0.90 22.17 4.06
CA PRO A 82 0.04 23.06 4.85
C PRO A 82 -1.45 22.86 4.54
N VAL A 83 -1.82 22.71 3.25
CA VAL A 83 -3.20 22.48 2.83
C VAL A 83 -3.70 21.10 3.24
N VAL A 84 -2.87 20.08 3.04
CA VAL A 84 -3.17 18.68 3.39
C VAL A 84 -3.39 18.54 4.91
N HIS A 85 -2.50 19.12 5.73
CA HIS A 85 -2.63 19.06 7.19
C HIS A 85 -3.81 19.87 7.69
N ALA A 86 -4.03 21.09 7.16
CA ALA A 86 -5.23 21.89 7.50
C ALA A 86 -6.54 21.17 7.12
N GLY A 87 -6.49 20.33 6.07
CA GLY A 87 -7.57 19.46 5.65
C GLY A 87 -7.75 18.19 6.50
N GLY A 88 -6.89 17.94 7.48
CA GLY A 88 -6.99 16.81 8.42
C GLY A 88 -6.35 15.51 7.92
N LEU A 89 -5.47 15.58 6.91
CA LEU A 89 -4.64 14.43 6.51
C LEU A 89 -3.21 14.55 7.07
N ASN A 90 -2.65 13.41 7.41
CA ASN A 90 -1.24 13.25 7.72
C ASN A 90 -0.61 12.10 6.91
N CYS A 91 0.63 11.73 7.22
CA CYS A 91 1.33 10.65 6.57
C CYS A 91 1.24 9.38 7.40
N GLU A 92 0.63 8.37 6.84
CA GLU A 92 0.64 7.01 7.34
C GLU A 92 1.91 6.30 6.89
N HIS A 93 2.49 5.52 7.80
CA HIS A 93 3.50 4.51 7.52
C HIS A 93 2.83 3.13 7.60
N LEU A 94 2.59 2.47 6.47
CA LEU A 94 1.99 1.13 6.46
C LEU A 94 2.81 0.15 7.32
N TRP A 95 4.14 0.24 7.25
CA TRP A 95 5.02 -0.36 8.25
C TRP A 95 5.29 0.65 9.37
N PRO A 96 4.89 0.37 10.62
CA PRO A 96 4.95 1.34 11.70
C PRO A 96 6.36 1.87 11.99
N GLN A 97 6.47 3.17 12.28
CA GLN A 97 7.76 3.75 12.66
C GLN A 97 8.39 3.06 13.86
N SER A 98 7.60 2.73 14.88
CA SER A 98 8.08 2.06 16.10
C SER A 98 8.61 0.63 15.86
N LEU A 99 8.30 0.02 14.70
CA LEU A 99 8.64 -1.36 14.37
C LEU A 99 9.72 -1.47 13.26
N GLY A 100 10.48 -0.39 13.01
CA GLY A 100 11.60 -0.40 12.08
C GLY A 100 11.69 0.78 11.12
N ALA A 101 10.61 1.57 10.95
CA ALA A 101 10.57 2.70 10.03
C ALA A 101 10.83 4.07 10.70
N SER A 102 11.60 4.14 11.80
CA SER A 102 11.76 5.38 12.58
C SER A 102 12.82 6.35 12.04
N SER A 103 13.77 5.88 11.22
CA SER A 103 14.91 6.68 10.77
C SER A 103 15.46 6.22 9.43
N GLY A 104 16.29 7.05 8.80
CA GLY A 104 16.96 6.74 7.54
C GLY A 104 16.02 6.52 6.36
N ASN A 105 16.47 5.72 5.38
CA ASN A 105 15.67 5.36 4.21
C ASN A 105 14.33 4.71 4.58
N PRO A 106 14.24 3.75 5.52
CA PRO A 106 12.96 3.16 5.95
C PRO A 106 11.89 4.19 6.32
N LYS A 107 12.26 5.32 6.94
CA LYS A 107 11.30 6.37 7.35
C LYS A 107 10.72 7.16 6.18
N SER A 108 11.50 7.32 5.12
CA SER A 108 11.19 8.24 4.02
C SER A 108 10.87 7.53 2.72
N ASP A 109 10.86 6.20 2.70
CA ASP A 109 10.56 5.39 1.53
C ASP A 109 9.07 5.48 1.19
N MET A 110 8.78 6.11 0.05
CA MET A 110 7.40 6.39 -0.36
C MET A 110 6.62 5.14 -0.79
N HIS A 111 7.27 3.99 -0.98
CA HIS A 111 6.58 2.74 -1.30
C HIS A 111 5.66 2.23 -0.17
N HIS A 112 5.89 2.69 1.07
CA HIS A 112 5.01 2.38 2.19
C HIS A 112 4.40 3.61 2.89
N LEU A 113 4.57 4.82 2.32
CA LEU A 113 3.94 6.04 2.81
C LEU A 113 2.61 6.29 2.09
N LYS A 114 1.58 6.66 2.83
CA LYS A 114 0.23 6.94 2.29
C LYS A 114 -0.38 8.19 2.92
N PRO A 115 -1.21 8.95 2.19
CA PRO A 115 -2.04 9.99 2.80
C PRO A 115 -3.11 9.33 3.69
N CYS A 116 -3.28 9.80 4.91
CA CYS A 116 -4.27 9.24 5.84
C CYS A 116 -4.94 10.33 6.68
N LYS A 117 -6.22 10.17 7.00
CA LYS A 117 -6.86 11.01 8.02
C LYS A 117 -6.16 10.83 9.37
N GLU A 118 -5.96 11.94 10.07
CA GLU A 118 -5.22 11.96 11.33
C GLU A 118 -5.84 11.03 12.38
N ASN A 119 -7.17 11.05 12.53
CA ASN A 119 -7.86 10.17 13.46
C ASN A 119 -7.83 8.70 13.03
N VAL A 120 -7.92 8.42 11.73
CA VAL A 120 -7.84 7.05 11.18
C VAL A 120 -6.44 6.47 11.38
N ASN A 121 -5.40 7.27 11.14
CA ASN A 121 -4.03 6.92 11.45
C ASN A 121 -3.84 6.61 12.95
N SER A 122 -4.52 7.38 13.82
CA SER A 122 -4.52 7.12 15.27
C SER A 122 -5.22 5.81 15.64
N TYR A 123 -6.34 5.47 15.01
CA TYR A 123 -7.02 4.18 15.20
C TYR A 123 -6.18 3.01 14.68
N ARG A 124 -5.52 3.19 13.52
CA ARG A 124 -4.61 2.18 12.99
C ARG A 124 -3.43 1.97 13.95
N SER A 125 -2.86 3.02 14.52
CA SER A 125 -1.75 2.94 15.48
C SER A 125 -0.56 2.15 14.91
N ASN A 126 -0.06 1.16 15.66
CA ASN A 126 0.91 0.16 15.20
C ASN A 126 0.31 -1.26 15.19
N ASN A 127 -1.01 -1.36 15.13
CA ASN A 127 -1.71 -2.65 15.09
C ASN A 127 -1.35 -3.41 13.80
N PRO A 128 -1.24 -4.74 13.84
CA PRO A 128 -1.15 -5.53 12.64
C PRO A 128 -2.44 -5.43 11.80
N TYR A 129 -2.32 -5.76 10.55
CA TYR A 129 -3.47 -5.90 9.66
C TYR A 129 -4.10 -7.29 9.82
N GLY A 130 -5.40 -7.36 9.63
CA GLY A 130 -6.13 -8.64 9.68
C GLY A 130 -7.61 -8.45 9.44
N GLU A 131 -8.32 -9.54 9.16
CA GLU A 131 -9.78 -9.56 9.07
C GLU A 131 -10.38 -9.41 10.47
N ILE A 132 -11.36 -8.54 10.59
CA ILE A 132 -12.10 -8.29 11.83
C ILE A 132 -13.51 -8.84 11.64
N VAL A 133 -13.98 -9.64 12.59
CA VAL A 133 -15.38 -10.07 12.58
C VAL A 133 -16.27 -8.85 12.83
N ASP A 134 -17.21 -8.55 11.94
CA ASP A 134 -18.07 -7.35 11.96
C ASP A 134 -18.63 -7.00 13.35
N SER A 135 -19.09 -8.02 14.08
CA SER A 135 -19.65 -7.85 15.43
C SER A 135 -18.62 -7.50 16.51
N GLN A 136 -17.33 -7.50 16.17
CA GLN A 136 -16.22 -7.17 17.06
C GLN A 136 -15.55 -5.84 16.69
N THR A 137 -15.99 -5.20 15.60
CA THR A 137 -15.44 -3.94 15.13
C THR A 137 -15.86 -2.79 16.05
N ASP A 138 -14.85 -2.08 16.58
CA ASP A 138 -15.05 -0.91 17.44
C ASP A 138 -15.36 0.35 16.61
N ASN A 139 -14.69 0.50 15.46
CA ASN A 139 -14.85 1.66 14.59
C ASN A 139 -14.95 1.26 13.12
N TRP A 140 -15.98 1.74 12.44
CA TRP A 140 -16.20 1.65 11.00
C TRP A 140 -15.89 3.02 10.37
N LEU A 141 -14.89 3.08 9.52
CA LEU A 141 -14.24 4.31 9.07
C LEU A 141 -14.37 4.48 7.55
N TRP A 142 -15.20 5.42 7.11
CA TRP A 142 -15.35 5.75 5.69
C TRP A 142 -15.64 7.23 5.50
N LEU A 143 -14.98 7.90 4.54
CA LEU A 143 -15.07 9.33 4.33
C LEU A 143 -14.86 10.10 5.65
N ASN A 144 -15.90 10.81 6.13
CA ASN A 144 -15.93 11.47 7.43
C ASN A 144 -16.63 10.66 8.52
N TYR A 145 -17.19 9.50 8.16
CA TYR A 145 -17.91 8.66 9.11
C TYR A 145 -16.96 7.92 10.02
N ASN A 146 -17.38 7.80 11.28
CA ASN A 146 -16.86 6.87 12.26
C ASN A 146 -18.08 6.31 12.99
N LEU A 147 -18.43 5.07 12.68
CA LEU A 147 -19.62 4.42 13.21
C LEU A 147 -19.19 3.34 14.21
N SER A 148 -19.97 3.16 15.27
CA SER A 148 -19.78 2.09 16.25
C SER A 148 -20.67 0.86 15.99
N ASN A 149 -21.50 0.92 14.95
CA ASN A 149 -22.38 -0.18 14.55
C ASN A 149 -22.11 -0.55 13.12
N ILE A 150 -22.38 -1.81 12.76
CA ILE A 150 -22.23 -2.34 11.41
C ILE A 150 -23.00 -1.47 10.41
N PRO A 151 -22.35 -0.96 9.35
CA PRO A 151 -23.01 -0.18 8.31
C PRO A 151 -24.09 -1.00 7.60
N ASN A 152 -25.20 -0.35 7.25
CA ASN A 152 -26.28 -1.03 6.53
C ASN A 152 -25.99 -1.19 5.02
N ASN A 153 -25.04 -0.41 4.47
CA ASN A 153 -24.71 -0.39 3.05
C ASN A 153 -23.22 -0.07 2.88
N ASN A 154 -22.66 -0.46 1.74
CA ASN A 154 -21.28 -0.17 1.33
C ASN A 154 -20.24 -0.61 2.36
N ILE A 155 -20.46 -1.74 2.99
CA ILE A 155 -19.60 -2.26 4.07
C ILE A 155 -18.15 -2.42 3.58
N GLU A 156 -17.99 -2.80 2.34
CA GLU A 156 -16.71 -2.96 1.64
C GLU A 156 -15.87 -1.66 1.51
N GLU A 157 -16.52 -0.51 1.62
CA GLU A 157 -15.88 0.80 1.56
C GLU A 157 -15.31 1.26 2.91
N PHE A 158 -15.69 0.59 3.99
CA PHE A 158 -15.21 0.93 5.33
C PHE A 158 -13.90 0.22 5.65
N SER A 159 -12.99 0.97 6.27
CA SER A 159 -11.92 0.36 7.06
C SER A 159 -12.41 0.15 8.48
N GLU A 160 -11.91 -0.88 9.12
CA GLU A 160 -12.34 -1.31 10.45
C GLU A 160 -11.17 -1.28 11.44
N SER A 161 -11.45 -0.99 12.69
CA SER A 161 -10.46 -1.08 13.74
C SER A 161 -11.01 -1.65 15.04
N THR A 162 -10.15 -2.39 15.73
CA THR A 162 -10.26 -2.75 17.13
C THR A 162 -9.04 -2.21 17.89
N ASN A 163 -8.92 -2.53 19.16
CA ASN A 163 -7.70 -2.21 19.94
C ASN A 163 -6.46 -3.00 19.50
N TYR A 164 -6.60 -4.04 18.65
CA TYR A 164 -5.53 -5.01 18.34
C TYR A 164 -5.28 -5.20 16.85
N LEU A 165 -6.27 -4.90 15.99
CA LEU A 165 -6.24 -5.13 14.56
C LEU A 165 -6.74 -3.91 13.81
N PHE A 166 -6.27 -3.77 12.59
CA PHE A 166 -6.80 -2.84 11.61
C PHE A 166 -7.08 -3.58 10.30
N GLU A 167 -8.30 -3.46 9.81
CA GLU A 167 -8.71 -3.98 8.51
C GLU A 167 -8.95 -2.81 7.55
N PRO A 168 -8.17 -2.68 6.48
CA PRO A 168 -8.42 -1.66 5.47
C PRO A 168 -9.63 -2.04 4.61
N ARG A 169 -10.28 -1.05 4.00
CA ARG A 169 -11.33 -1.28 3.00
C ARG A 169 -10.85 -2.24 1.90
N GLU A 170 -11.79 -2.95 1.26
CA GLU A 170 -11.48 -4.09 0.40
C GLU A 170 -10.52 -3.77 -0.75
N ASP A 171 -10.72 -2.65 -1.44
CA ASP A 171 -9.99 -2.27 -2.66
C ASP A 171 -8.57 -1.72 -2.44
N VAL A 172 -8.02 -1.80 -1.20
CA VAL A 172 -6.64 -1.46 -0.88
C VAL A 172 -5.92 -2.54 -0.05
N LYS A 173 -6.57 -3.67 0.19
CA LYS A 173 -5.97 -4.79 0.93
C LYS A 173 -4.71 -5.32 0.25
N GLY A 174 -4.75 -5.49 -1.07
CA GLY A 174 -3.59 -5.90 -1.87
C GLY A 174 -2.46 -4.87 -1.86
N ASP A 175 -2.79 -3.58 -1.96
CA ASP A 175 -1.81 -2.48 -1.86
C ASP A 175 -1.05 -2.52 -0.53
N VAL A 176 -1.78 -2.74 0.58
CA VAL A 176 -1.20 -2.93 1.92
C VAL A 176 -0.27 -4.13 1.92
N ALA A 177 -0.75 -5.28 1.45
CA ALA A 177 0.03 -6.51 1.43
C ALA A 177 1.37 -6.33 0.69
N ARG A 178 1.33 -5.81 -0.55
CA ARG A 178 2.53 -5.57 -1.37
C ARG A 178 3.51 -4.57 -0.74
N SER A 179 3.00 -3.59 0.01
CA SER A 179 3.84 -2.62 0.74
C SER A 179 4.50 -3.25 1.98
N ILE A 180 3.79 -4.12 2.70
CA ILE A 180 4.33 -4.82 3.89
C ILE A 180 5.36 -5.86 3.48
N PHE A 181 5.11 -6.67 2.44
CA PHE A 181 6.09 -7.60 1.89
C PHE A 181 7.35 -6.89 1.38
N TYR A 182 7.17 -5.75 0.69
CA TYR A 182 8.28 -4.90 0.28
C TYR A 182 9.14 -4.47 1.47
N PHE A 183 8.54 -3.85 2.46
CA PHE A 183 9.29 -3.35 3.61
C PHE A 183 10.04 -4.45 4.34
N TYR A 184 9.37 -5.56 4.62
CA TYR A 184 9.98 -6.70 5.29
C TYR A 184 11.16 -7.28 4.51
N THR A 185 11.03 -7.41 3.18
CA THR A 185 12.09 -7.96 2.33
C THR A 185 13.28 -7.01 2.24
N ILE A 186 13.03 -5.74 1.95
CA ILE A 186 14.08 -4.75 1.67
C ILE A 186 14.78 -4.28 2.95
N TYR A 187 14.04 -4.09 4.01
CA TYR A 187 14.52 -3.56 5.28
C TYR A 187 14.58 -4.61 6.41
N SER A 188 14.79 -5.87 6.06
CA SER A 188 14.79 -6.99 7.01
C SER A 188 15.78 -6.86 8.18
N ASN A 189 16.79 -5.97 8.08
CA ASN A 189 17.73 -5.68 9.16
C ASN A 189 17.15 -4.78 10.27
N VAL A 190 16.01 -4.12 10.05
CA VAL A 190 15.33 -3.23 11.01
C VAL A 190 13.85 -3.56 11.18
N ALA A 191 13.28 -4.35 10.27
CA ALA A 191 11.89 -4.77 10.33
C ALA A 191 11.65 -5.71 11.51
N ASP A 192 10.52 -5.51 12.22
CA ASP A 192 10.11 -6.37 13.33
C ASP A 192 9.53 -7.70 12.80
N ASP A 193 10.18 -8.82 13.13
CA ASP A 193 9.78 -10.15 12.66
C ASP A 193 8.41 -10.57 13.21
N ILE A 194 8.11 -10.24 14.47
CA ILE A 194 6.85 -10.62 15.10
C ILE A 194 5.69 -9.92 14.40
N PHE A 195 5.85 -8.62 14.15
CA PHE A 195 4.84 -7.84 13.42
C PHE A 195 4.55 -8.42 12.03
N PHE A 196 5.57 -8.88 11.30
CA PHE A 196 5.35 -9.50 10.00
C PHE A 196 4.66 -10.85 10.12
N HIS A 197 5.21 -11.74 10.95
CA HIS A 197 4.76 -13.13 11.00
C HIS A 197 3.32 -13.31 11.50
N GLN A 198 2.82 -12.42 12.34
CA GLN A 198 1.43 -12.50 12.84
C GLN A 198 0.37 -12.14 11.79
N GLN A 199 0.76 -11.52 10.66
CA GLN A 199 -0.17 -11.05 9.63
C GLN A 199 0.15 -11.58 8.21
N LYS A 200 1.28 -12.23 8.01
CA LYS A 200 1.76 -12.65 6.68
C LYS A 200 0.75 -13.49 5.89
N ASP A 201 0.03 -14.38 6.56
CA ASP A 201 -0.88 -15.32 5.90
C ASP A 201 -2.12 -14.58 5.35
N ILE A 202 -2.68 -13.65 6.12
CA ILE A 202 -3.80 -12.83 5.65
C ILE A 202 -3.36 -11.85 4.56
N LEU A 203 -2.19 -11.25 4.70
CA LEU A 203 -1.64 -10.37 3.67
C LEU A 203 -1.41 -11.11 2.34
N TYR A 204 -1.03 -12.38 2.39
CA TYR A 204 -0.96 -13.20 1.18
C TYR A 204 -2.32 -13.41 0.53
N GLN A 205 -3.35 -13.70 1.31
CA GLN A 205 -4.72 -13.82 0.77
C GLN A 205 -5.19 -12.50 0.15
N TRP A 206 -4.90 -11.38 0.79
CA TRP A 206 -5.22 -10.06 0.26
C TRP A 206 -4.49 -9.78 -1.07
N HIS A 207 -3.23 -10.13 -1.15
CA HIS A 207 -2.46 -10.01 -2.40
C HIS A 207 -3.07 -10.81 -3.55
N LEU A 208 -3.60 -12.00 -3.27
CA LEU A 208 -4.25 -12.85 -4.29
C LEU A 208 -5.65 -12.33 -4.70
N ASN A 209 -6.39 -11.77 -3.75
CA ASN A 209 -7.78 -11.37 -3.96
C ASN A 209 -7.94 -9.94 -4.48
N ASP A 210 -6.96 -9.07 -4.22
CA ASP A 210 -6.91 -7.68 -4.70
C ASP A 210 -5.69 -7.50 -5.61
N PRO A 211 -5.86 -7.75 -6.94
CA PRO A 211 -4.77 -7.72 -7.89
C PRO A 211 -4.25 -6.29 -8.14
N VAL A 212 -2.99 -6.22 -8.59
CA VAL A 212 -2.33 -4.94 -8.91
C VAL A 212 -3.13 -4.14 -9.92
N THR A 213 -3.42 -2.89 -9.58
CA THR A 213 -4.12 -1.94 -10.45
C THR A 213 -3.15 -1.12 -11.30
N THR A 214 -3.64 -0.57 -12.42
CA THR A 214 -2.88 0.40 -13.23
C THR A 214 -2.43 1.60 -12.39
N SER A 215 -3.24 2.01 -11.42
CA SER A 215 -2.91 3.12 -10.50
C SER A 215 -1.70 2.78 -9.62
N GLU A 216 -1.62 1.57 -9.08
CA GLU A 216 -0.44 1.11 -8.32
C GLU A 216 0.83 1.07 -9.18
N ILE A 217 0.72 0.52 -10.40
CA ILE A 217 1.85 0.47 -11.35
C ILE A 217 2.35 1.89 -11.64
N ASN A 218 1.46 2.81 -11.96
CA ASN A 218 1.86 4.19 -12.24
C ASN A 218 2.51 4.85 -11.02
N LYS A 219 1.95 4.66 -9.82
CA LYS A 219 2.50 5.23 -8.58
C LYS A 219 3.87 4.65 -8.23
N THR A 220 4.08 3.34 -8.37
CA THR A 220 5.38 2.75 -8.04
C THR A 220 6.49 3.27 -8.95
N TRP A 221 6.21 3.51 -10.24
CA TRP A 221 7.17 4.10 -11.15
C TRP A 221 7.40 5.60 -10.91
N LEU A 222 6.36 6.38 -10.58
CA LEU A 222 6.53 7.77 -10.15
C LEU A 222 7.39 7.87 -8.89
N ILE A 223 7.18 6.99 -7.91
CA ILE A 223 8.01 6.92 -6.70
C ILE A 223 9.46 6.58 -7.06
N ALA A 224 9.67 5.65 -7.99
CA ALA A 224 10.98 5.23 -8.43
C ALA A 224 11.84 6.39 -8.96
N GLU A 225 11.24 7.37 -9.65
CA GLU A 225 11.94 8.57 -10.13
C GLU A 225 12.67 9.33 -9.00
N TYR A 226 12.14 9.27 -7.78
CA TYR A 226 12.70 9.90 -6.58
C TYR A 226 13.58 8.97 -5.73
N GLN A 227 13.63 7.67 -6.08
CA GLN A 227 14.29 6.62 -5.29
C GLN A 227 15.20 5.74 -6.17
N ASN A 228 16.14 6.37 -6.90
CA ASN A 228 17.14 5.73 -7.74
C ASN A 228 16.58 4.86 -8.90
N ASN A 229 15.40 5.20 -9.41
CA ASN A 229 14.64 4.44 -10.41
C ASN A 229 14.27 3.01 -9.94
N ILE A 230 14.08 2.83 -8.64
CA ILE A 230 13.75 1.54 -8.04
C ILE A 230 12.26 1.50 -7.69
N PRO A 231 11.43 0.73 -8.43
CA PRO A 231 10.02 0.51 -8.10
C PRO A 231 9.87 -0.53 -6.98
N ASN A 232 8.69 -0.64 -6.40
CA ASN A 232 8.35 -1.77 -5.54
C ASN A 232 8.26 -3.06 -6.38
N PRO A 233 9.18 -4.04 -6.20
CA PRO A 233 9.21 -5.25 -7.03
C PRO A 233 7.94 -6.10 -6.88
N PHE A 234 7.24 -6.07 -5.73
CA PHE A 234 6.01 -6.82 -5.50
C PHE A 234 4.79 -6.27 -6.25
N ILE A 235 4.89 -5.05 -6.79
CA ILE A 235 3.91 -4.47 -7.73
C ILE A 235 4.28 -4.84 -9.17
N VAL A 236 5.59 -4.85 -9.48
CA VAL A 236 6.09 -5.13 -10.84
C VAL A 236 5.99 -6.62 -11.16
N ASP A 237 6.30 -7.49 -10.21
CA ASP A 237 6.19 -8.95 -10.35
C ASP A 237 5.38 -9.54 -9.18
N THR A 238 4.11 -9.82 -9.44
CA THR A 238 3.17 -10.36 -8.45
C THR A 238 3.48 -11.80 -8.03
N SER A 239 4.34 -12.53 -8.76
CA SER A 239 4.74 -13.90 -8.41
C SER A 239 5.73 -13.95 -7.24
N LEU A 240 6.38 -12.82 -6.90
CA LEU A 240 7.46 -12.76 -5.93
C LEU A 240 7.06 -13.25 -4.54
N ILE A 241 5.87 -12.91 -4.06
CA ILE A 241 5.43 -13.32 -2.72
C ILE A 241 5.39 -14.85 -2.61
N TYR A 242 4.84 -15.52 -3.61
CA TYR A 242 4.82 -16.98 -3.66
C TYR A 242 6.24 -17.59 -3.75
N ARG A 243 7.07 -17.03 -4.62
CA ARG A 243 8.45 -17.53 -4.88
C ARG A 243 9.39 -17.34 -3.70
N LEU A 244 9.18 -16.34 -2.88
CA LEU A 244 10.00 -16.09 -1.70
C LEU A 244 9.77 -17.10 -0.57
N SER A 245 8.71 -17.90 -0.64
CA SER A 245 8.33 -18.83 0.43
C SER A 245 8.18 -18.16 1.81
N LEU A 246 7.95 -16.82 1.83
CA LEU A 246 7.77 -16.05 3.07
C LEU A 246 6.55 -16.50 3.88
N ILE A 247 5.72 -17.35 3.27
CA ILE A 247 4.47 -17.85 3.85
C ILE A 247 4.65 -19.25 4.42
N HIS A 248 5.67 -19.97 3.97
CA HIS A 248 5.92 -21.35 4.34
C HIS A 248 7.03 -21.54 5.40
N ILE A 249 7.52 -20.41 5.99
CA ILE A 249 8.52 -20.44 7.07
C ILE A 249 7.83 -20.32 8.42
#